data_a3106d2ec1189dd5e9bb9a8ec6402114
#
_entry.id   a3106d2ec1189dd5e9bb9a8ec6402114
#
_cell.length_a   1.000
_cell.length_b   1.000
_cell.length_c   1.000
_cell.angle_alpha   90.00
_cell.angle_beta   90.00
_cell.angle_gamma   90.00
#
_symmetry.space_group_name_H-M   'P 1'
#
loop_
_entity.id
_entity.type
_entity.pdbx_description
1 polymer ?
#
loop_
_entity_poly.entity_id
_entity_poly.type
_entity_poly.pdbx_seq_one_letter_code
_entity_poly.pdbx_strand_id
1 'polypeptide(L)'
;MRLVLASQSPSRRMLLEQGGVEPVLRPAHIDEEAVIASLHDAPPATTVATLARAKAETAIAEFPDDVVVGCDSMLLLDGALLGKPHTVEETVRRWKAQRGKDAQLLTGHAVWFGGEWVEDTVATTIRFGEVSDADIEAYARSGQPLECAGAFTLEALGSWFIDSISGDPTSVIGLSMPLLRRCLYRFGLDASDFWA
;
A
#
# COMPACT_ATOMS: atom_id res chain seq x y z
N MET A 1 -21.95 -4.82 -11.10
CA MET A 1 -20.54 -4.41 -11.17
C MET A 1 -19.99 -4.43 -9.76
N ARG A 2 -18.80 -4.95 -9.56
CA ARG A 2 -18.18 -5.13 -8.24
C ARG A 2 -16.80 -4.45 -8.25
N LEU A 3 -16.24 -4.22 -7.08
CA LEU A 3 -14.85 -3.81 -6.93
C LEU A 3 -14.01 -5.05 -6.57
N VAL A 4 -13.02 -5.37 -7.39
CA VAL A 4 -12.12 -6.51 -7.21
C VAL A 4 -10.78 -5.99 -6.70
N LEU A 5 -10.36 -6.45 -5.52
CA LEU A 5 -9.07 -6.08 -4.93
C LEU A 5 -8.04 -7.20 -5.19
N ALA A 6 -7.07 -6.91 -6.06
CA ALA A 6 -5.96 -7.81 -6.38
C ALA A 6 -4.86 -7.74 -5.30
N SER A 7 -5.21 -8.07 -4.06
CA SER A 7 -4.31 -7.97 -2.91
C SER A 7 -4.67 -8.96 -1.79
N GLN A 8 -3.64 -9.40 -1.04
CA GLN A 8 -3.80 -10.18 0.19
C GLN A 8 -3.84 -9.31 1.45
N SER A 9 -3.63 -7.99 1.33
CA SER A 9 -3.49 -7.08 2.46
C SER A 9 -4.79 -6.94 3.26
N PRO A 10 -4.83 -7.34 4.54
CA PRO A 10 -5.98 -7.13 5.40
C PRO A 10 -6.34 -5.65 5.57
N SER A 11 -5.33 -4.77 5.63
CA SER A 11 -5.51 -3.33 5.80
C SER A 11 -6.21 -2.70 4.61
N ARG A 12 -5.88 -3.09 3.37
CA ARG A 12 -6.57 -2.60 2.16
C ARG A 12 -8.02 -3.05 2.11
N ARG A 13 -8.27 -4.31 2.48
CA ARG A 13 -9.63 -4.85 2.61
C ARG A 13 -10.42 -4.03 3.65
N MET A 14 -9.87 -3.87 4.84
CA MET A 14 -10.49 -3.10 5.92
C MET A 14 -10.86 -1.67 5.49
N LEU A 15 -9.98 -0.98 4.76
CA LEU A 15 -10.25 0.37 4.24
C LEU A 15 -11.49 0.41 3.33
N LEU A 16 -11.61 -0.54 2.42
CA LEU A 16 -12.77 -0.65 1.53
C LEU A 16 -14.05 -0.94 2.32
N GLU A 17 -14.00 -1.92 3.23
CA GLU A 17 -15.14 -2.30 4.07
C GLU A 17 -15.60 -1.13 4.97
N GLN A 18 -14.67 -0.39 5.59
CA GLN A 18 -14.98 0.81 6.37
C GLN A 18 -15.52 1.96 5.48
N GLY A 19 -15.12 1.99 4.23
CA GLY A 19 -15.64 2.89 3.20
C GLY A 19 -16.99 2.46 2.61
N GLY A 20 -17.63 1.40 3.14
CA GLY A 20 -18.91 0.88 2.68
C GLY A 20 -18.84 -0.02 1.45
N VAL A 21 -17.65 -0.45 1.04
CA VAL A 21 -17.47 -1.30 -0.13
C VAL A 21 -17.13 -2.73 0.30
N GLU A 22 -17.90 -3.71 -0.16
CA GLU A 22 -17.58 -5.13 0.02
C GLU A 22 -16.77 -5.63 -1.20
N PRO A 23 -15.40 -5.70 -1.12
CA PRO A 23 -14.61 -6.04 -2.27
C PRO A 23 -14.60 -7.54 -2.55
N VAL A 24 -14.57 -7.91 -3.83
CA VAL A 24 -14.16 -9.26 -4.22
C VAL A 24 -12.65 -9.38 -4.04
N LEU A 25 -12.22 -10.30 -3.20
CA LEU A 25 -10.79 -10.51 -2.95
C LEU A 25 -10.23 -11.50 -3.97
N ARG A 26 -9.23 -11.07 -4.72
CA ARG A 26 -8.49 -11.90 -5.68
C ARG A 26 -6.99 -11.70 -5.48
N PRO A 27 -6.37 -12.44 -4.53
CA PRO A 27 -4.95 -12.34 -4.23
C PRO A 27 -4.09 -12.52 -5.49
N ALA A 28 -3.20 -11.57 -5.73
CA ALA A 28 -2.27 -11.64 -6.84
C ALA A 28 -1.04 -12.48 -6.44
N HIS A 29 -0.65 -13.41 -7.31
CA HIS A 29 0.58 -14.18 -7.18
C HIS A 29 1.51 -13.78 -8.31
N ILE A 30 2.43 -12.84 -8.03
CA ILE A 30 3.46 -12.37 -8.95
C ILE A 30 4.84 -12.54 -8.30
N ASP A 31 5.86 -12.65 -9.12
CA ASP A 31 7.25 -12.58 -8.67
C ASP A 31 7.67 -11.09 -8.57
N GLU A 32 7.46 -10.50 -7.40
CA GLU A 32 7.77 -9.08 -7.16
C GLU A 32 9.26 -8.78 -7.34
N GLU A 33 10.15 -9.71 -6.96
CA GLU A 33 11.60 -9.53 -7.11
C GLU A 33 11.99 -9.48 -8.59
N ALA A 34 11.42 -10.35 -9.42
CA ALA A 34 11.65 -10.33 -10.86
C ALA A 34 11.12 -9.04 -11.51
N VAL A 35 9.96 -8.55 -11.09
CA VAL A 35 9.42 -7.26 -11.57
C VAL A 35 10.37 -6.12 -11.20
N ILE A 36 10.79 -6.03 -9.94
CA ILE A 36 11.73 -4.98 -9.48
C ILE A 36 13.06 -5.06 -10.24
N ALA A 37 13.61 -6.26 -10.39
CA ALA A 37 14.88 -6.46 -11.11
C ALA A 37 14.79 -6.03 -12.58
N SER A 38 13.63 -6.15 -13.22
CA SER A 38 13.43 -5.72 -14.62
C SER A 38 13.42 -4.19 -14.79
N LEU A 39 13.17 -3.45 -13.72
CA LEU A 39 12.99 -1.99 -13.79
C LEU A 39 14.32 -1.22 -13.81
N HIS A 40 15.45 -1.90 -13.52
CA HIS A 40 16.77 -1.26 -13.41
C HIS A 40 16.64 0.13 -12.78
N ASP A 41 17.40 0.98 -12.58
CA ASP A 41 17.38 2.28 -11.89
C ASP A 41 16.10 3.15 -12.05
N ALA A 42 14.90 2.53 -12.08
CA ALA A 42 13.64 3.26 -12.19
C ALA A 42 13.36 4.11 -10.94
N PRO A 43 12.70 5.26 -11.10
CA PRO A 43 12.26 6.06 -9.95
C PRO A 43 11.41 5.25 -8.97
N PRO A 44 11.52 5.46 -7.65
CA PRO A 44 10.74 4.75 -6.63
C PRO A 44 9.23 4.71 -6.90
N ALA A 45 8.65 5.81 -7.38
CA ALA A 45 7.24 5.88 -7.74
C ALA A 45 6.87 4.93 -8.90
N THR A 46 7.75 4.77 -9.88
CA THR A 46 7.57 3.84 -11.00
C THR A 46 7.57 2.40 -10.50
N THR A 47 8.43 2.06 -9.53
CA THR A 47 8.50 0.70 -8.98
C THR A 47 7.18 0.28 -8.36
N VAL A 48 6.60 1.08 -7.46
CA VAL A 48 5.33 0.73 -6.81
C VAL A 48 4.15 0.75 -7.79
N ALA A 49 4.15 1.65 -8.79
CA ALA A 49 3.12 1.68 -9.83
C ALA A 49 3.17 0.42 -10.71
N THR A 50 4.36 -0.01 -11.13
CA THR A 50 4.52 -1.23 -11.93
C THR A 50 4.10 -2.49 -11.16
N LEU A 51 4.46 -2.59 -9.89
CA LEU A 51 4.00 -3.69 -9.03
C LEU A 51 2.47 -3.69 -8.86
N ALA A 52 1.88 -2.51 -8.65
CA ALA A 52 0.43 -2.36 -8.57
C ALA A 52 -0.25 -2.82 -9.87
N ARG A 53 0.29 -2.43 -11.03
CA ARG A 53 -0.18 -2.82 -12.35
C ARG A 53 -0.10 -4.33 -12.54
N ALA A 54 1.06 -4.94 -12.30
CA ALA A 54 1.26 -6.37 -12.44
C ALA A 54 0.28 -7.18 -11.55
N LYS A 55 0.00 -6.71 -10.34
CA LYS A 55 -1.00 -7.32 -9.44
C LYS A 55 -2.42 -7.26 -10.02
N ALA A 56 -2.85 -6.10 -10.51
CA ALA A 56 -4.19 -5.95 -11.09
C ALA A 56 -4.36 -6.81 -12.34
N GLU A 57 -3.36 -6.91 -13.20
CA GLU A 57 -3.38 -7.70 -14.44
C GLU A 57 -3.74 -9.18 -14.20
N THR A 58 -3.36 -9.75 -13.05
CA THR A 58 -3.67 -11.16 -12.72
C THR A 58 -5.16 -11.44 -12.59
N ALA A 59 -5.99 -10.42 -12.37
CA ALA A 59 -7.43 -10.58 -12.11
C ALA A 59 -8.32 -10.23 -13.31
N ILE A 60 -7.84 -9.45 -14.29
CA ILE A 60 -8.66 -8.87 -15.36
C ILE A 60 -9.41 -9.93 -16.18
N ALA A 61 -8.73 -11.02 -16.53
CA ALA A 61 -9.34 -12.07 -17.36
C ALA A 61 -10.52 -12.78 -16.67
N GLU A 62 -10.51 -12.83 -15.34
CA GLU A 62 -11.57 -13.43 -14.53
C GLU A 62 -12.72 -12.45 -14.25
N PHE A 63 -12.45 -11.14 -14.30
CA PHE A 63 -13.40 -10.07 -13.95
C PHE A 63 -13.49 -8.98 -15.02
N PRO A 64 -13.90 -9.33 -16.27
CA PRO A 64 -13.87 -8.40 -17.41
C PRO A 64 -14.88 -7.26 -17.30
N ASP A 65 -15.93 -7.39 -16.49
CA ASP A 65 -17.01 -6.43 -16.33
C ASP A 65 -16.97 -5.69 -14.97
N ASP A 66 -15.92 -5.93 -14.17
CA ASP A 66 -15.76 -5.37 -12.83
C ASP A 66 -14.58 -4.38 -12.76
N VAL A 67 -14.59 -3.50 -11.75
CA VAL A 67 -13.45 -2.61 -11.50
C VAL A 67 -12.36 -3.40 -10.77
N VAL A 68 -11.19 -3.51 -11.37
CA VAL A 68 -10.03 -4.21 -10.77
C VAL A 68 -9.02 -3.23 -10.21
N VAL A 69 -8.64 -3.40 -8.95
CA VAL A 69 -7.71 -2.53 -8.23
C VAL A 69 -6.49 -3.31 -7.76
N GLY A 70 -5.32 -2.90 -8.23
CA GLY A 70 -4.02 -3.33 -7.71
C GLY A 70 -3.33 -2.20 -6.96
N CYS A 71 -2.66 -2.52 -5.86
CA CYS A 71 -1.87 -1.57 -5.09
C CYS A 71 -0.57 -2.21 -4.61
N ASP A 72 0.49 -1.39 -4.56
CA ASP A 72 1.74 -1.74 -3.89
C ASP A 72 2.26 -0.57 -3.06
N SER A 73 2.87 -0.86 -1.90
CA SER A 73 3.36 0.17 -0.99
C SER A 73 4.80 -0.13 -0.57
N MET A 74 5.63 0.91 -0.58
CA MET A 74 7.02 0.86 -0.09
C MET A 74 7.39 2.17 0.59
N LEU A 75 8.28 2.10 1.60
CA LEU A 75 8.79 3.26 2.31
C LEU A 75 10.09 3.75 1.67
N LEU A 76 10.14 5.00 1.27
CA LEU A 76 11.35 5.68 0.83
C LEU A 76 11.99 6.40 2.02
N LEU A 77 13.13 5.89 2.49
CA LEU A 77 13.91 6.43 3.59
C LEU A 77 15.37 6.63 3.16
N ASP A 78 15.90 7.83 3.32
CA ASP A 78 17.30 8.16 2.99
C ASP A 78 17.73 7.70 1.57
N GLY A 79 16.81 7.77 0.60
CA GLY A 79 17.02 7.34 -0.78
C GLY A 79 16.87 5.83 -1.03
N ALA A 80 16.64 5.02 -0.01
CA ALA A 80 16.41 3.58 -0.13
C ALA A 80 14.91 3.26 -0.10
N LEU A 81 14.47 2.39 -1.01
CA LEU A 81 13.10 1.90 -1.08
C LEU A 81 12.97 0.60 -0.27
N LEU A 82 12.13 0.61 0.76
CA LEU A 82 12.00 -0.45 1.75
C LEU A 82 10.60 -1.09 1.68
N GLY A 83 10.55 -2.38 1.36
CA GLY A 83 9.34 -3.19 1.42
C GLY A 83 9.06 -3.73 2.84
N LYS A 84 8.53 -4.96 2.92
CA LYS A 84 8.27 -5.67 4.17
C LYS A 84 9.57 -6.16 4.82
N PRO A 85 9.71 -6.13 6.16
CA PRO A 85 10.90 -6.63 6.85
C PRO A 85 10.93 -8.17 7.01
N HIS A 86 9.78 -8.82 7.11
CA HIS A 86 9.57 -10.27 7.28
C HIS A 86 10.13 -10.89 8.58
N THR A 87 11.12 -10.29 9.22
CA THR A 87 11.73 -10.80 10.46
C THR A 87 11.76 -9.76 11.58
N VAL A 88 11.83 -10.23 12.82
CA VAL A 88 11.94 -9.38 14.01
C VAL A 88 13.24 -8.58 13.97
N GLU A 89 14.35 -9.22 13.62
CA GLU A 89 15.69 -8.61 13.57
C GLU A 89 15.73 -7.48 12.54
N GLU A 90 15.22 -7.72 11.35
CA GLU A 90 15.16 -6.70 10.30
C GLU A 90 14.23 -5.55 10.69
N THR A 91 13.11 -5.85 11.34
CA THR A 91 12.19 -4.82 11.86
C THR A 91 12.90 -3.92 12.87
N VAL A 92 13.58 -4.50 13.85
CA VAL A 92 14.35 -3.74 14.86
C VAL A 92 15.43 -2.88 14.19
N ARG A 93 16.18 -3.45 13.24
CA ARG A 93 17.20 -2.72 12.49
C ARG A 93 16.61 -1.51 11.76
N ARG A 94 15.48 -1.70 11.06
CA ARG A 94 14.80 -0.62 10.32
C ARG A 94 14.27 0.46 11.26
N TRP A 95 13.62 0.09 12.35
CA TRP A 95 13.12 1.05 13.33
C TRP A 95 14.21 1.91 13.96
N LYS A 96 15.37 1.32 14.28
CA LYS A 96 16.54 2.08 14.77
C LYS A 96 17.06 3.07 13.72
N ALA A 97 16.91 2.78 12.44
CA ALA A 97 17.32 3.67 11.36
C ALA A 97 16.28 4.77 11.05
N GLN A 98 14.98 4.50 11.24
CA GLN A 98 13.89 5.41 10.85
C GLN A 98 13.37 6.28 11.97
N ARG A 99 13.53 5.90 13.26
CA ARG A 99 13.06 6.71 14.41
C ARG A 99 13.59 8.14 14.33
N GLY A 100 12.74 9.10 14.69
CA GLY A 100 13.05 10.53 14.65
C GLY A 100 13.26 11.13 13.26
N LYS A 101 12.99 10.38 12.18
CA LYS A 101 13.16 10.85 10.80
C LYS A 101 11.83 11.05 10.08
N ASP A 102 11.90 11.82 9.00
CA ASP A 102 10.87 11.86 7.99
C ASP A 102 11.18 10.83 6.91
N ALA A 103 10.13 10.17 6.42
CA ALA A 103 10.20 9.28 5.28
C ALA A 103 8.96 9.46 4.40
N GLN A 104 8.99 8.97 3.17
CA GLN A 104 7.81 8.97 2.31
C GLN A 104 7.29 7.55 2.12
N LEU A 105 6.04 7.30 2.46
CA LEU A 105 5.36 6.08 2.01
C LEU A 105 4.79 6.33 0.62
N LEU A 106 5.25 5.53 -0.34
CA LEU A 106 4.77 5.52 -1.70
C LEU A 106 3.78 4.38 -1.86
N THR A 107 2.56 4.69 -2.32
CA THR A 107 1.58 3.66 -2.68
C THR A 107 1.19 3.84 -4.14
N GLY A 108 1.61 2.89 -4.97
CA GLY A 108 1.22 2.76 -6.36
C GLY A 108 -0.18 2.17 -6.46
N HIS A 109 -0.96 2.68 -7.40
CA HIS A 109 -2.29 2.22 -7.71
C HIS A 109 -2.41 1.97 -9.21
N ALA A 110 -3.04 0.87 -9.57
CA ALA A 110 -3.46 0.59 -10.94
C ALA A 110 -4.92 0.14 -10.89
N VAL A 111 -5.79 0.91 -11.53
CA VAL A 111 -7.23 0.65 -11.58
C VAL A 111 -7.63 0.42 -13.03
N TRP A 112 -8.27 -0.70 -13.26
CA TRP A 112 -8.74 -1.11 -14.59
C TRP A 112 -10.25 -1.24 -14.63
N PHE A 113 -10.85 -0.78 -15.72
CA PHE A 113 -12.26 -1.01 -16.05
C PHE A 113 -12.51 -0.86 -17.54
N GLY A 114 -13.28 -1.78 -18.14
CA GLY A 114 -13.75 -1.66 -19.53
C GLY A 114 -12.65 -1.53 -20.59
N GLY A 115 -11.46 -2.07 -20.34
CA GLY A 115 -10.31 -1.96 -21.25
C GLY A 115 -9.41 -0.74 -20.99
N GLU A 116 -9.79 0.15 -20.09
CA GLU A 116 -9.03 1.35 -19.75
C GLU A 116 -8.27 1.21 -18.43
N TRP A 117 -7.15 1.92 -18.32
CA TRP A 117 -6.33 1.98 -17.12
C TRP A 117 -6.21 3.39 -16.58
N VAL A 118 -6.21 3.48 -15.25
CA VAL A 118 -5.75 4.67 -14.52
C VAL A 118 -4.69 4.24 -13.53
N GLU A 119 -3.49 4.79 -13.67
CA GLU A 119 -2.34 4.49 -12.83
C GLU A 119 -1.83 5.78 -12.19
N ASP A 120 -1.52 5.74 -10.90
CA ASP A 120 -0.92 6.87 -10.19
C ASP A 120 -0.23 6.37 -8.91
N THR A 121 0.69 7.17 -8.38
CA THR A 121 1.38 6.91 -7.10
C THR A 121 1.11 8.06 -6.14
N VAL A 122 0.62 7.72 -4.95
CA VAL A 122 0.47 8.66 -3.84
C VAL A 122 1.69 8.59 -2.94
N ALA A 123 2.33 9.73 -2.70
CA ALA A 123 3.42 9.90 -1.76
C ALA A 123 2.90 10.63 -0.51
N THR A 124 3.09 10.05 0.66
CA THR A 124 2.68 10.63 1.93
C THR A 124 3.87 10.66 2.88
N THR A 125 4.17 11.84 3.43
CA THR A 125 5.28 12.00 4.38
C THR A 125 4.86 11.54 5.77
N ILE A 126 5.70 10.70 6.37
CA ILE A 126 5.57 10.17 7.73
C ILE A 126 6.68 10.76 8.58
N ARG A 127 6.34 11.36 9.72
CA ARG A 127 7.29 11.70 10.76
C ARG A 127 7.28 10.61 11.82
N PHE A 128 8.36 9.83 11.90
CA PHE A 128 8.54 8.82 12.95
C PHE A 128 8.97 9.48 14.26
N GLY A 129 8.38 9.03 15.37
CA GLY A 129 8.74 9.49 16.71
C GLY A 129 10.11 8.98 17.18
N GLU A 130 10.64 9.60 18.26
CA GLU A 130 11.84 9.13 18.96
C GLU A 130 11.49 7.94 19.87
N VAL A 131 11.38 6.77 19.27
CA VAL A 131 10.93 5.54 19.92
C VAL A 131 12.09 4.88 20.70
N SER A 132 11.84 4.42 21.92
CA SER A 132 12.82 3.71 22.73
C SER A 132 13.20 2.34 22.13
N ASP A 133 14.39 1.85 22.43
CA ASP A 133 14.81 0.50 22.00
C ASP A 133 13.88 -0.60 22.56
N ALA A 134 13.38 -0.43 23.78
CA ALA A 134 12.46 -1.37 24.39
C ALA A 134 11.11 -1.46 23.65
N ASP A 135 10.56 -0.31 23.24
CA ASP A 135 9.31 -0.25 22.48
C ASP A 135 9.50 -0.81 21.06
N ILE A 136 10.63 -0.49 20.41
CA ILE A 136 10.99 -1.07 19.11
C ILE A 136 11.02 -2.59 19.18
N GLU A 137 11.69 -3.16 20.16
CA GLU A 137 11.77 -4.60 20.32
C GLU A 137 10.41 -5.23 20.64
N ALA A 138 9.61 -4.62 21.51
CA ALA A 138 8.26 -5.08 21.83
C ALA A 138 7.35 -5.05 20.61
N TYR A 139 7.40 -3.97 19.83
CA TYR A 139 6.63 -3.83 18.61
C TYR A 139 7.02 -4.87 17.54
N ALA A 140 8.32 -5.07 17.32
CA ALA A 140 8.80 -6.07 16.38
C ALA A 140 8.33 -7.50 16.78
N ARG A 141 8.42 -7.85 18.09
CA ARG A 141 7.98 -9.15 18.61
C ARG A 141 6.47 -9.35 18.58
N SER A 142 5.67 -8.28 18.48
CA SER A 142 4.21 -8.39 18.31
C SER A 142 3.81 -9.07 16.99
N GLY A 143 4.72 -9.11 16.01
CA GLY A 143 4.49 -9.66 14.69
C GLY A 143 3.74 -8.70 13.74
N GLN A 144 3.10 -7.64 14.24
CA GLN A 144 2.30 -6.75 13.41
C GLN A 144 3.09 -6.08 12.28
N PRO A 145 4.31 -5.55 12.49
CA PRO A 145 5.04 -4.84 11.43
C PRO A 145 5.69 -5.74 10.39
N LEU A 146 5.77 -7.06 10.60
CA LEU A 146 6.59 -7.97 9.79
C LEU A 146 6.14 -8.01 8.31
N GLU A 147 4.84 -7.92 8.09
CA GLU A 147 4.24 -7.96 6.75
C GLU A 147 3.77 -6.58 6.26
N CYS A 148 4.31 -5.50 6.84
CA CYS A 148 3.97 -4.12 6.49
C CYS A 148 5.14 -3.40 5.82
N ALA A 149 4.88 -2.70 4.72
CA ALA A 149 5.86 -1.84 4.08
C ALA A 149 6.40 -0.79 5.08
N GLY A 150 7.72 -0.62 5.13
CA GLY A 150 8.36 0.29 6.09
C GLY A 150 8.31 -0.18 7.54
N ALA A 151 7.91 -1.43 7.80
CA ALA A 151 7.86 -2.04 9.13
C ALA A 151 6.95 -1.31 10.13
N PHE A 152 5.83 -0.71 9.68
CA PHE A 152 4.87 -0.06 10.57
C PHE A 152 3.43 -0.16 10.05
N THR A 153 2.48 0.04 10.96
CA THR A 153 1.05 0.21 10.66
C THR A 153 0.57 1.53 11.27
N LEU A 154 -0.34 2.21 10.58
CA LEU A 154 -0.97 3.42 11.13
C LEU A 154 -2.18 3.07 12.00
N GLU A 155 -2.89 2.01 11.63
CA GLU A 155 -4.18 1.60 12.19
C GLU A 155 -4.09 0.65 13.40
N ALA A 156 -2.86 0.36 13.90
CA ALA A 156 -2.63 -0.58 14.99
C ALA A 156 -1.53 -0.08 15.95
N LEU A 157 -0.73 -0.98 16.55
CA LEU A 157 0.30 -0.60 17.53
C LEU A 157 1.30 0.43 16.99
N GLY A 158 1.59 0.41 15.69
CA GLY A 158 2.50 1.38 15.07
C GLY A 158 2.03 2.83 15.20
N SER A 159 0.73 3.08 15.41
CA SER A 159 0.19 4.43 15.63
C SER A 159 0.80 5.17 16.83
N TRP A 160 1.30 4.45 17.83
CA TRP A 160 2.01 5.02 18.96
C TRP A 160 3.34 5.70 18.59
N PHE A 161 3.88 5.36 17.44
CA PHE A 161 5.24 5.69 17.02
C PHE A 161 5.30 6.63 15.82
N ILE A 162 4.15 7.15 15.39
CA ILE A 162 4.02 8.14 14.31
C ILE A 162 3.62 9.49 14.90
N ASP A 163 4.50 10.49 14.81
CA ASP A 163 4.25 11.81 15.35
C ASP A 163 3.32 12.64 14.45
N SER A 164 3.47 12.52 13.12
CA SER A 164 2.62 13.23 12.17
C SER A 164 2.63 12.61 10.78
N ILE A 165 1.59 12.94 10.00
CA ILE A 165 1.44 12.58 8.60
C ILE A 165 1.13 13.84 7.79
N SER A 166 1.78 14.00 6.65
CA SER A 166 1.46 15.04 5.67
C SER A 166 1.15 14.40 4.32
N GLY A 167 -0.12 14.41 3.94
CA GLY A 167 -0.63 13.77 2.72
C GLY A 167 -1.91 12.99 2.98
N ASP A 168 -2.05 11.82 2.36
CA ASP A 168 -3.23 10.97 2.45
C ASP A 168 -3.05 9.81 3.45
N PRO A 169 -3.74 9.84 4.61
CA PRO A 169 -3.64 8.78 5.61
C PRO A 169 -4.08 7.41 5.09
N THR A 170 -5.08 7.35 4.19
CA THR A 170 -5.57 6.09 3.64
C THR A 170 -4.54 5.41 2.74
N SER A 171 -3.74 6.21 2.02
CA SER A 171 -2.61 5.73 1.24
C SER A 171 -1.52 5.10 2.13
N VAL A 172 -1.33 5.61 3.35
CA VAL A 172 -0.39 5.04 4.34
C VAL A 172 -0.83 3.64 4.78
N ILE A 173 -2.12 3.44 4.97
CA ILE A 173 -2.71 2.13 5.28
C ILE A 173 -2.58 1.17 4.08
N GLY A 174 -2.48 1.71 2.85
CA GLY A 174 -2.11 0.94 1.66
C GLY A 174 -3.01 1.09 0.44
N LEU A 175 -4.05 1.94 0.51
CA LEU A 175 -4.95 2.25 -0.62
C LEU A 175 -5.50 3.66 -0.45
N SER A 176 -5.19 4.56 -1.38
CA SER A 176 -5.74 5.91 -1.39
C SER A 176 -7.21 5.91 -1.80
N MET A 177 -8.10 6.11 -0.83
CA MET A 177 -9.54 6.25 -1.11
C MET A 177 -9.85 7.49 -1.98
N PRO A 178 -9.22 8.66 -1.75
CA PRO A 178 -9.36 9.81 -2.65
C PRO A 178 -8.90 9.55 -4.08
N LEU A 179 -7.81 8.81 -4.27
CA LEU A 179 -7.34 8.45 -5.61
C LEU A 179 -8.30 7.46 -6.27
N LEU A 180 -8.72 6.42 -5.56
CA LEU A 180 -9.68 5.44 -6.08
C LEU A 180 -10.97 6.13 -6.57
N ARG A 181 -11.53 7.06 -5.78
CA ARG A 181 -12.67 7.86 -6.21
C ARG A 181 -12.40 8.61 -7.51
N ARG A 182 -11.22 9.25 -7.68
CA ARG A 182 -10.85 9.95 -8.92
C ARG A 182 -10.75 8.99 -10.11
N CYS A 183 -10.24 7.78 -9.88
CA CYS A 183 -10.19 6.73 -10.91
C CYS A 183 -11.61 6.34 -11.36
N LEU A 184 -12.52 6.10 -10.41
CA LEU A 184 -13.92 5.78 -10.71
C LEU A 184 -14.57 6.89 -11.54
N TYR A 185 -14.40 8.17 -11.15
CA TYR A 185 -14.94 9.30 -11.91
C TYR A 185 -14.41 9.37 -13.35
N ARG A 186 -13.16 8.99 -13.59
CA ARG A 186 -12.61 8.93 -14.98
C ARG A 186 -13.27 7.83 -15.81
N PHE A 187 -13.77 6.77 -15.20
CA PHE A 187 -14.55 5.72 -15.84
C PHE A 187 -16.05 6.06 -15.94
N GLY A 188 -16.48 7.23 -15.48
CA GLY A 188 -17.90 7.62 -15.44
C GLY A 188 -18.69 6.91 -14.36
N LEU A 189 -18.04 6.42 -13.31
CA LEU A 189 -18.62 5.71 -12.18
C LEU A 189 -18.57 6.57 -10.93
N ASP A 190 -19.57 6.44 -10.06
CA ASP A 190 -19.58 7.07 -8.75
C ASP A 190 -19.09 6.10 -7.65
N ALA A 191 -18.44 6.62 -6.62
CA ALA A 191 -18.02 5.80 -5.48
C ALA A 191 -19.23 5.14 -4.78
N SER A 192 -20.37 5.82 -4.78
CA SER A 192 -21.63 5.31 -4.22
C SER A 192 -22.21 4.12 -4.98
N ASP A 193 -21.81 3.85 -6.21
CA ASP A 193 -22.24 2.67 -6.96
C ASP A 193 -21.73 1.36 -6.34
N PHE A 194 -20.75 1.46 -5.43
CA PHE A 194 -20.10 0.33 -4.76
C PHE A 194 -20.44 0.20 -3.27
N TRP A 195 -21.22 1.13 -2.72
CA TRP A 195 -21.58 1.05 -1.31
C TRP A 195 -22.63 -0.04 -1.06
N ALA A 196 -22.41 -0.87 0.00
CA ALA A 196 -23.30 -1.95 0.43
C ALA A 196 -24.41 -1.45 1.36
#